data_ef68e129fd63f291cc84e29d6d0c4ec9
#
_entry.id   ef68e129fd63f291cc84e29d6d0c4ec9
#
_cell.length_a   1.000
_cell.length_b   1.000
_cell.length_c   1.000
_cell.angle_alpha   90.00
_cell.angle_beta   90.00
_cell.angle_gamma   90.00
#
_symmetry.space_group_name_H-M   'P 1'
#
loop_
_entity.id
_entity.type
_entity.pdbx_description
1 polymer ?
#
loop_
_entity_poly.entity_id
_entity_poly.type
_entity_poly.pdbx_seq_one_letter_code
_entity_poly.pdbx_strand_id
1 'polypeptide(L)'
;MTLFSQRPLLLPLACCLTLMACDDDRIHNICTQSPALCADLVDDGWCRHERSDVIRARYYLQEEGTDRHRYELMRDLERYLQCAEHSTNIEYKRAREQKSPRVEGMLAAGAQLEQLDAQTRGSQDPYLLLWHWTNNTNPAARASFLALEGTPALEEPELQLALGGIYAKSEPQKAIALMHHALSLYGEGDKVNSRILTALSTLYMGQKAFDLAYQWGKVSESFQETPEVSSTRLGIYHAIGKEQQERLDQAAATIVEALRQGSYQAP
;
A
#
# COMPACT_ATOMS: atom_id res chain seq x y z
N MET A 1 5.72 32.21 -69.45
CA MET A 1 4.53 32.39 -68.53
C MET A 1 4.14 31.02 -68.03
N THR A 2 4.63 30.65 -66.89
CA THR A 2 4.37 29.35 -66.23
C THR A 2 3.69 29.62 -64.91
N LEU A 3 2.42 29.23 -64.82
CA LEU A 3 1.57 29.33 -63.64
C LEU A 3 1.91 28.24 -62.65
N PHE A 4 2.43 28.62 -61.47
CA PHE A 4 2.61 27.74 -60.33
C PHE A 4 1.25 27.56 -59.60
N SER A 5 0.72 26.35 -59.66
CA SER A 5 -0.45 25.92 -58.87
C SER A 5 0.02 25.54 -57.49
N GLN A 6 -0.34 26.33 -56.48
CA GLN A 6 -0.18 25.98 -55.05
C GLN A 6 -1.35 25.11 -54.61
N ARG A 7 -1.07 23.85 -54.25
CA ARG A 7 -2.01 22.97 -53.57
C ARG A 7 -1.87 23.19 -52.04
N PRO A 8 -2.96 23.42 -51.29
CA PRO A 8 -2.90 23.44 -49.83
C PRO A 8 -2.74 22.03 -49.29
N LEU A 9 -1.67 21.81 -48.51
CA LEU A 9 -1.51 20.61 -47.66
C LEU A 9 -2.51 20.69 -46.50
N LEU A 10 -3.56 19.87 -46.57
CA LEU A 10 -4.43 19.57 -45.43
C LEU A 10 -3.69 18.57 -44.54
N LEU A 11 -3.11 19.04 -43.40
CA LEU A 11 -2.69 18.18 -42.30
C LEU A 11 -3.92 17.59 -41.61
N PRO A 12 -4.04 16.26 -41.45
CA PRO A 12 -5.04 15.69 -40.58
C PRO A 12 -4.65 15.96 -39.15
N LEU A 13 -5.44 16.75 -38.43
CA LEU A 13 -5.40 16.94 -37.00
C LEU A 13 -5.83 15.61 -36.35
N ALA A 14 -4.88 14.72 -36.06
CA ALA A 14 -5.12 13.50 -35.29
C ALA A 14 -5.45 13.93 -33.87
N CYS A 15 -6.74 14.02 -33.56
CA CYS A 15 -7.26 14.22 -32.23
C CYS A 15 -6.99 12.93 -31.43
N CYS A 16 -5.88 12.87 -30.66
CA CYS A 16 -5.63 11.86 -29.64
C CYS A 16 -6.67 12.04 -28.54
N LEU A 17 -7.82 11.40 -28.68
CA LEU A 17 -8.73 11.12 -27.58
C LEU A 17 -8.02 10.10 -26.67
N THR A 18 -7.25 10.59 -25.70
CA THR A 18 -6.86 9.80 -24.55
C THR A 18 -8.12 9.47 -23.78
N LEU A 19 -8.60 8.25 -23.98
CA LEU A 19 -9.63 7.64 -23.14
C LEU A 19 -9.05 7.53 -21.74
N MET A 20 -9.30 8.51 -20.89
CA MET A 20 -9.29 8.33 -19.44
C MET A 20 -10.48 7.40 -19.14
N ALA A 21 -10.24 6.09 -19.21
CA ALA A 21 -11.19 5.12 -18.70
C ALA A 21 -11.27 5.34 -17.19
N CYS A 22 -12.37 5.90 -16.72
CA CYS A 22 -12.67 6.01 -15.31
C CYS A 22 -12.70 4.61 -14.70
N ASP A 23 -12.15 4.46 -13.50
CA ASP A 23 -12.08 3.20 -12.74
C ASP A 23 -13.51 2.63 -12.50
N ASP A 24 -14.50 3.50 -12.37
CA ASP A 24 -15.92 3.15 -12.28
C ASP A 24 -16.43 2.38 -13.51
N ASP A 25 -16.00 2.72 -14.72
CA ASP A 25 -16.38 1.99 -15.94
C ASP A 25 -15.85 0.55 -15.91
N ARG A 26 -14.66 0.33 -15.31
CA ARG A 26 -14.07 -1.00 -15.20
C ARG A 26 -14.83 -1.89 -14.23
N ILE A 27 -15.25 -1.39 -13.06
CA ILE A 27 -16.07 -2.12 -12.08
C ILE A 27 -17.45 -2.42 -12.66
N HIS A 28 -18.09 -1.47 -13.31
CA HIS A 28 -19.37 -1.68 -14.00
C HIS A 28 -19.28 -2.83 -15.03
N ASN A 29 -18.22 -2.86 -15.82
CA ASN A 29 -18.01 -3.92 -16.81
C ASN A 29 -17.82 -5.29 -16.15
N ILE A 30 -17.02 -5.39 -15.06
CA ILE A 30 -16.84 -6.63 -14.29
C ILE A 30 -18.19 -7.11 -13.75
N CYS A 31 -18.96 -6.25 -13.10
CA CYS A 31 -20.24 -6.64 -12.52
C CYS A 31 -21.31 -6.99 -13.56
N THR A 32 -21.25 -6.40 -14.77
CA THR A 32 -22.15 -6.75 -15.87
C THR A 32 -21.82 -8.13 -16.45
N GLN A 33 -20.54 -8.45 -16.61
CA GLN A 33 -20.08 -9.72 -17.17
C GLN A 33 -20.12 -10.86 -16.15
N SER A 34 -19.81 -10.55 -14.89
CA SER A 34 -19.75 -11.50 -13.79
C SER A 34 -20.47 -11.00 -12.54
N PRO A 35 -21.81 -10.97 -12.56
CA PRO A 35 -22.62 -10.40 -11.46
C PRO A 35 -22.34 -11.05 -10.08
N ALA A 36 -21.95 -12.33 -10.07
CA ALA A 36 -21.62 -13.06 -8.83
C ALA A 36 -20.45 -12.45 -8.06
N LEU A 37 -19.55 -11.73 -8.70
CA LEU A 37 -18.42 -11.07 -8.02
C LEU A 37 -18.84 -9.82 -7.24
N CYS A 38 -20.05 -9.31 -7.47
CA CYS A 38 -20.53 -8.01 -6.97
C CYS A 38 -21.78 -8.09 -6.10
N ALA A 39 -22.63 -9.12 -6.32
CA ALA A 39 -24.02 -9.13 -5.87
C ALA A 39 -24.18 -9.14 -4.33
N ASP A 40 -23.20 -9.66 -3.61
CA ASP A 40 -23.19 -9.73 -2.15
C ASP A 40 -22.61 -8.46 -1.48
N LEU A 41 -22.04 -7.53 -2.27
CA LEU A 41 -21.46 -6.28 -1.78
C LEU A 41 -22.39 -5.11 -2.05
N VAL A 42 -22.75 -4.38 -0.98
CA VAL A 42 -23.69 -3.25 -1.08
C VAL A 42 -23.13 -2.10 -1.91
N ASP A 43 -23.95 -1.58 -2.82
CA ASP A 43 -23.64 -0.42 -3.65
C ASP A 43 -24.50 0.79 -3.24
N ASP A 44 -24.16 1.42 -2.12
CA ASP A 44 -24.90 2.55 -1.54
C ASP A 44 -24.03 3.81 -1.37
N GLY A 45 -22.84 3.80 -1.99
CA GLY A 45 -21.86 4.89 -1.95
C GLY A 45 -20.94 4.87 -0.72
N TRP A 46 -21.26 4.07 0.32
CA TRP A 46 -20.36 3.82 1.43
C TRP A 46 -19.35 2.73 1.06
N CYS A 47 -18.13 2.84 1.59
CA CYS A 47 -17.04 1.88 1.32
C CYS A 47 -16.84 1.61 -0.19
N ARG A 48 -17.13 2.62 -1.04
CA ARG A 48 -17.09 2.47 -2.50
C ARG A 48 -15.71 2.04 -3.00
N HIS A 49 -14.65 2.57 -2.40
CA HIS A 49 -13.28 2.24 -2.80
C HIS A 49 -12.92 0.81 -2.40
N GLU A 50 -13.17 0.44 -1.16
CA GLU A 50 -12.92 -0.89 -0.62
C GLU A 50 -13.75 -1.96 -1.34
N ARG A 51 -15.02 -1.64 -1.65
CA ARG A 51 -15.89 -2.50 -2.48
C ARG A 51 -15.29 -2.72 -3.87
N SER A 52 -14.80 -1.67 -4.51
CA SER A 52 -14.18 -1.76 -5.83
C SER A 52 -12.90 -2.58 -5.81
N ASP A 53 -12.09 -2.45 -4.75
CA ASP A 53 -10.88 -3.25 -4.56
C ASP A 53 -11.21 -4.73 -4.41
N VAL A 54 -12.21 -5.10 -3.58
CA VAL A 54 -12.67 -6.49 -3.43
C VAL A 54 -13.15 -7.07 -4.76
N ILE A 55 -13.95 -6.32 -5.53
CA ILE A 55 -14.46 -6.79 -6.83
C ILE A 55 -13.29 -7.04 -7.81
N ARG A 56 -12.31 -6.14 -7.88
CA ARG A 56 -11.11 -6.33 -8.70
C ARG A 56 -10.30 -7.54 -8.25
N ALA A 57 -10.06 -7.69 -6.95
CA ALA A 57 -9.30 -8.81 -6.42
C ALA A 57 -10.00 -10.16 -6.67
N ARG A 58 -11.34 -10.22 -6.56
CA ARG A 58 -12.12 -11.40 -6.94
C ARG A 58 -11.98 -11.73 -8.43
N TYR A 59 -12.02 -10.71 -9.28
CA TYR A 59 -11.85 -10.87 -10.72
C TYR A 59 -10.47 -11.44 -11.05
N TYR A 60 -9.39 -10.85 -10.52
CA TYR A 60 -8.04 -11.38 -10.77
C TYR A 60 -7.82 -12.77 -10.16
N LEU A 61 -8.38 -13.05 -8.99
CA LEU A 61 -8.34 -14.40 -8.43
C LEU A 61 -9.05 -15.43 -9.32
N GLN A 62 -10.17 -15.05 -9.95
CA GLN A 62 -10.88 -15.92 -10.90
C GLN A 62 -10.05 -16.17 -12.16
N GLU A 63 -9.37 -15.16 -12.70
CA GLU A 63 -8.59 -15.23 -13.93
C GLU A 63 -7.26 -16.01 -13.75
N GLU A 64 -6.54 -15.76 -12.66
CA GLU A 64 -5.17 -16.27 -12.50
C GLU A 64 -5.01 -17.29 -11.36
N GLY A 65 -5.83 -17.23 -10.32
CA GLY A 65 -5.93 -18.22 -9.25
C GLY A 65 -4.70 -18.43 -8.38
N THR A 66 -3.77 -17.47 -8.32
CA THR A 66 -2.50 -17.58 -7.58
C THR A 66 -2.67 -17.34 -6.08
N ASP A 67 -1.72 -17.77 -5.26
CA ASP A 67 -1.67 -17.49 -3.83
C ASP A 67 -1.51 -15.98 -3.56
N ARG A 68 -0.81 -15.25 -4.43
CA ARG A 68 -0.72 -13.79 -4.38
C ARG A 68 -2.09 -13.13 -4.50
N HIS A 69 -2.92 -13.54 -5.46
CA HIS A 69 -4.28 -13.03 -5.63
C HIS A 69 -5.19 -13.42 -4.45
N ARG A 70 -4.98 -14.59 -3.83
CA ARG A 70 -5.68 -14.94 -2.57
C ARG A 70 -5.34 -13.97 -1.46
N TYR A 71 -4.04 -13.69 -1.26
CA TYR A 71 -3.59 -12.70 -0.28
C TYR A 71 -4.17 -11.30 -0.54
N GLU A 72 -4.12 -10.83 -1.78
CA GLU A 72 -4.67 -9.52 -2.16
C GLU A 72 -6.16 -9.43 -1.84
N LEU A 73 -6.94 -10.46 -2.20
CA LEU A 73 -8.36 -10.51 -1.85
C LEU A 73 -8.59 -10.54 -0.34
N MET A 74 -7.80 -11.30 0.42
CA MET A 74 -7.91 -11.34 1.89
C MET A 74 -7.66 -9.96 2.50
N ARG A 75 -6.63 -9.26 2.06
CA ARG A 75 -6.32 -7.89 2.49
C ARG A 75 -7.42 -6.88 2.13
N ASP A 76 -8.00 -6.99 0.94
CA ASP A 76 -9.04 -6.09 0.47
C ASP A 76 -10.37 -6.36 1.18
N LEU A 77 -10.69 -7.63 1.47
CA LEU A 77 -11.83 -8.02 2.33
C LEU A 77 -11.68 -7.47 3.74
N GLU A 78 -10.49 -7.53 4.35
CA GLU A 78 -10.22 -6.94 5.67
C GLU A 78 -10.50 -5.44 5.69
N ARG A 79 -10.00 -4.70 4.69
CA ARG A 79 -10.26 -3.25 4.56
C ARG A 79 -11.75 -2.95 4.36
N TYR A 80 -12.42 -3.75 3.53
CA TYR A 80 -13.87 -3.61 3.34
C TYR A 80 -14.64 -3.86 4.65
N LEU A 81 -14.28 -4.90 5.40
CA LEU A 81 -14.89 -5.21 6.70
C LEU A 81 -14.72 -4.07 7.70
N GLN A 82 -13.53 -3.47 7.80
CA GLN A 82 -13.29 -2.31 8.67
C GLN A 82 -14.17 -1.12 8.28
N CYS A 83 -14.30 -0.81 6.99
CA CYS A 83 -15.19 0.25 6.52
C CYS A 83 -16.66 -0.09 6.77
N ALA A 84 -17.08 -1.32 6.46
CA ALA A 84 -18.46 -1.77 6.62
C ALA A 84 -18.90 -1.74 8.08
N GLU A 85 -18.07 -2.14 9.03
CA GLU A 85 -18.31 -2.05 10.46
C GLU A 85 -18.62 -0.62 10.88
N HIS A 86 -17.81 0.35 10.45
CA HIS A 86 -18.08 1.75 10.72
C HIS A 86 -19.42 2.21 10.11
N SER A 87 -19.73 1.80 8.88
CA SER A 87 -20.96 2.19 8.18
C SER A 87 -22.23 1.60 8.80
N THR A 88 -22.17 0.40 9.39
CA THR A 88 -23.31 -0.23 10.07
C THR A 88 -23.67 0.44 11.41
N ASN A 89 -22.71 1.12 12.03
CA ASN A 89 -22.92 1.87 13.27
C ASN A 89 -23.56 3.25 13.04
N ILE A 90 -23.69 3.71 11.80
CA ILE A 90 -24.31 5.00 11.49
C ILE A 90 -25.82 4.84 11.43
N GLU A 91 -26.57 5.53 12.32
CA GLU A 91 -28.03 5.57 12.29
C GLU A 91 -28.54 6.64 11.31
N TYR A 92 -29.22 6.19 10.25
CA TYR A 92 -29.86 7.08 9.28
C TYR A 92 -31.30 7.40 9.70
N LYS A 93 -31.62 8.68 9.85
CA LYS A 93 -33.00 9.12 10.16
C LYS A 93 -33.99 8.81 9.02
N ARG A 94 -33.53 8.68 7.77
CA ARG A 94 -34.37 8.57 6.55
C ARG A 94 -34.17 7.30 5.71
N ALA A 95 -33.20 6.44 6.03
CA ALA A 95 -32.85 5.27 5.20
C ALA A 95 -32.54 4.04 6.09
N ARG A 96 -33.45 3.73 7.03
CA ARG A 96 -33.29 2.59 7.97
C ARG A 96 -33.25 1.24 7.27
N GLU A 97 -33.94 1.12 6.12
CA GLU A 97 -33.93 -0.08 5.27
C GLU A 97 -32.57 -0.44 4.67
N GLN A 98 -31.62 0.48 4.59
CA GLN A 98 -30.27 0.22 4.06
C GLN A 98 -29.36 -0.48 5.08
N LYS A 99 -29.74 -0.57 6.34
CA LYS A 99 -28.90 -1.20 7.37
C LYS A 99 -28.77 -2.71 7.17
N SER A 100 -29.86 -3.41 6.83
CA SER A 100 -29.83 -4.86 6.63
C SER A 100 -28.91 -5.30 5.48
N PRO A 101 -29.01 -4.72 4.27
CA PRO A 101 -28.08 -5.05 3.19
C PRO A 101 -26.61 -4.84 3.54
N ARG A 102 -26.26 -3.79 4.33
CA ARG A 102 -24.88 -3.55 4.77
C ARG A 102 -24.38 -4.65 5.70
N VAL A 103 -25.21 -5.06 6.65
CA VAL A 103 -24.89 -6.16 7.56
C VAL A 103 -24.72 -7.45 6.78
N GLU A 104 -25.61 -7.75 5.83
CA GLU A 104 -25.51 -8.94 4.97
C GLU A 104 -24.22 -8.94 4.15
N GLY A 105 -23.87 -7.82 3.51
CA GLY A 105 -22.61 -7.67 2.76
C GLY A 105 -21.37 -7.81 3.64
N MET A 106 -21.40 -7.27 4.86
CA MET A 106 -20.32 -7.43 5.83
C MET A 106 -20.18 -8.91 6.25
N LEU A 107 -21.29 -9.61 6.52
CA LEU A 107 -21.25 -11.03 6.89
C LEU A 107 -20.74 -11.90 5.73
N ALA A 108 -21.17 -11.63 4.49
CA ALA A 108 -20.69 -12.35 3.31
C ALA A 108 -19.17 -12.15 3.09
N ALA A 109 -18.68 -10.92 3.23
CA ALA A 109 -17.25 -10.63 3.14
C ALA A 109 -16.44 -11.32 4.26
N GLY A 110 -16.96 -11.33 5.50
CA GLY A 110 -16.35 -12.03 6.62
C GLY A 110 -16.26 -13.54 6.39
N ALA A 111 -17.36 -14.17 5.93
CA ALA A 111 -17.37 -15.59 5.60
C ALA A 111 -16.37 -15.94 4.48
N GLN A 112 -16.24 -15.09 3.46
CA GLN A 112 -15.27 -15.28 2.40
C GLN A 112 -13.83 -15.17 2.92
N LEU A 113 -13.55 -14.21 3.80
CA LEU A 113 -12.22 -14.06 4.42
C LEU A 113 -11.85 -15.28 5.25
N GLU A 114 -12.76 -15.78 6.09
CA GLU A 114 -12.58 -17.01 6.87
C GLU A 114 -12.31 -18.23 5.98
N GLN A 115 -13.04 -18.34 4.87
CA GLN A 115 -12.85 -19.43 3.90
C GLN A 115 -11.45 -19.36 3.26
N LEU A 116 -11.01 -18.18 2.82
CA LEU A 116 -9.68 -17.97 2.23
C LEU A 116 -8.57 -18.23 3.26
N ASP A 117 -8.76 -17.77 4.50
CA ASP A 117 -7.83 -18.05 5.59
C ASP A 117 -7.65 -19.56 5.77
N ALA A 118 -8.74 -20.32 5.82
CA ALA A 118 -8.68 -21.76 5.96
C ALA A 118 -8.00 -22.46 4.76
N GLN A 119 -8.27 -22.00 3.54
CA GLN A 119 -7.72 -22.57 2.30
C GLN A 119 -6.22 -22.32 2.14
N THR A 120 -5.71 -21.20 2.68
CA THR A 120 -4.33 -20.74 2.48
C THR A 120 -3.36 -21.12 3.62
N ARG A 121 -3.82 -21.82 4.67
CA ARG A 121 -3.01 -22.20 5.85
C ARG A 121 -1.75 -22.99 5.51
N GLY A 122 -1.75 -23.74 4.44
CA GLY A 122 -0.61 -24.56 3.99
C GLY A 122 0.26 -23.89 2.93
N SER A 123 -0.06 -22.65 2.53
CA SER A 123 0.70 -21.94 1.52
C SER A 123 2.12 -21.63 1.97
N GLN A 124 3.04 -21.62 0.99
CA GLN A 124 4.42 -21.18 1.16
C GLN A 124 4.68 -19.79 0.54
N ASP A 125 3.63 -19.14 0.04
CA ASP A 125 3.71 -17.76 -0.43
C ASP A 125 4.11 -16.83 0.72
N PRO A 126 5.13 -15.97 0.59
CA PRO A 126 5.65 -15.17 1.68
C PRO A 126 4.63 -14.19 2.28
N TYR A 127 3.69 -13.68 1.46
CA TYR A 127 2.62 -12.81 1.95
C TYR A 127 1.57 -13.57 2.76
N LEU A 128 1.23 -14.79 2.36
CA LEU A 128 0.33 -15.65 3.12
C LEU A 128 0.99 -16.18 4.40
N LEU A 129 2.29 -16.49 4.37
CA LEU A 129 3.04 -16.82 5.58
C LEU A 129 3.02 -15.65 6.57
N LEU A 130 3.26 -14.41 6.09
CA LEU A 130 3.19 -13.21 6.90
C LEU A 130 1.77 -12.99 7.45
N TRP A 131 0.72 -13.16 6.61
CA TRP A 131 -0.68 -13.07 7.02
C TRP A 131 -1.01 -14.04 8.17
N HIS A 132 -0.74 -15.33 7.98
CA HIS A 132 -1.06 -16.35 9.00
C HIS A 132 -0.26 -16.17 10.27
N TRP A 133 0.96 -15.65 10.19
CA TRP A 133 1.70 -15.31 11.39
C TRP A 133 1.10 -14.10 12.11
N THR A 134 0.80 -13.01 11.41
CA THR A 134 0.37 -11.74 12.05
C THR A 134 -1.08 -11.78 12.52
N ASN A 135 -1.98 -12.37 11.75
CA ASN A 135 -3.41 -12.40 12.05
C ASN A 135 -3.80 -13.61 12.89
N ASN A 136 -3.17 -14.77 12.68
CA ASN A 136 -3.51 -16.02 13.36
C ASN A 136 -2.49 -16.43 14.43
N THR A 137 -1.46 -15.62 14.68
CA THR A 137 -0.37 -15.93 15.62
C THR A 137 0.24 -17.31 15.35
N ASN A 138 0.34 -17.73 14.08
CA ASN A 138 0.80 -19.06 13.68
C ASN A 138 2.35 -19.13 13.74
N PRO A 139 2.95 -19.88 14.71
CA PRO A 139 4.39 -19.96 14.87
C PRO A 139 5.08 -20.72 13.71
N ALA A 140 4.40 -21.67 13.07
CA ALA A 140 4.94 -22.41 11.93
C ALA A 140 5.05 -21.49 10.70
N ALA A 141 4.02 -20.66 10.43
CA ALA A 141 4.07 -19.67 9.37
C ALA A 141 5.20 -18.66 9.60
N ARG A 142 5.38 -18.20 10.86
CA ARG A 142 6.51 -17.35 11.22
C ARG A 142 7.85 -17.99 10.92
N ALA A 143 8.03 -19.26 11.32
CA ALA A 143 9.27 -19.99 11.10
C ALA A 143 9.57 -20.16 9.60
N SER A 144 8.55 -20.50 8.81
CA SER A 144 8.66 -20.60 7.36
C SER A 144 8.98 -19.27 6.69
N PHE A 145 8.35 -18.17 7.15
CA PHE A 145 8.65 -16.81 6.67
C PHE A 145 10.12 -16.43 6.93
N LEU A 146 10.61 -16.67 8.15
CA LEU A 146 12.00 -16.39 8.51
C LEU A 146 13.00 -17.27 7.76
N ALA A 147 12.64 -18.49 7.38
CA ALA A 147 13.48 -19.35 6.55
C ALA A 147 13.70 -18.83 5.13
N LEU A 148 12.86 -17.88 4.66
CA LEU A 148 13.03 -17.22 3.37
C LEU A 148 13.98 -16.01 3.42
N GLU A 149 14.49 -15.64 4.59
CA GLU A 149 15.42 -14.52 4.74
C GLU A 149 16.65 -14.69 3.84
N GLY A 150 17.01 -13.63 3.12
CA GLY A 150 18.13 -13.63 2.18
C GLY A 150 17.86 -14.37 0.85
N THR A 151 16.62 -14.79 0.60
CA THR A 151 16.22 -15.38 -0.68
C THR A 151 15.47 -14.34 -1.54
N PRO A 152 15.43 -14.52 -2.87
CA PRO A 152 14.66 -13.64 -3.75
C PRO A 152 13.16 -13.56 -3.43
N ALA A 153 12.61 -14.51 -2.67
CA ALA A 153 11.21 -14.53 -2.28
C ALA A 153 10.82 -13.35 -1.35
N LEU A 154 11.77 -12.76 -0.64
CA LEU A 154 11.54 -11.60 0.22
C LEU A 154 12.02 -10.27 -0.38
N GLU A 155 12.47 -10.24 -1.64
CA GLU A 155 12.93 -9.02 -2.33
C GLU A 155 11.75 -8.14 -2.77
N GLU A 156 10.90 -7.79 -1.81
CA GLU A 156 9.77 -6.86 -1.95
C GLU A 156 9.72 -5.89 -0.77
N PRO A 157 9.43 -4.59 -0.99
CA PRO A 157 9.47 -3.58 0.07
C PRO A 157 8.63 -3.91 1.31
N GLU A 158 7.43 -4.45 1.12
CA GLU A 158 6.52 -4.80 2.22
C GLU A 158 7.05 -5.99 3.05
N LEU A 159 7.67 -6.98 2.40
CA LEU A 159 8.24 -8.14 3.07
C LEU A 159 9.51 -7.78 3.84
N GLN A 160 10.34 -6.89 3.29
CA GLN A 160 11.51 -6.34 3.97
C GLN A 160 11.11 -5.47 5.17
N LEU A 161 10.03 -4.66 5.04
CA LEU A 161 9.46 -3.91 6.16
C LEU A 161 9.01 -4.85 7.28
N ALA A 162 8.30 -5.94 6.94
CA ALA A 162 7.84 -6.93 7.92
C ALA A 162 9.03 -7.62 8.62
N LEU A 163 10.04 -8.03 7.86
CA LEU A 163 11.25 -8.64 8.38
C LEU A 163 12.00 -7.67 9.30
N GLY A 164 12.17 -6.41 8.90
CA GLY A 164 12.77 -5.37 9.74
C GLY A 164 11.98 -5.12 11.03
N GLY A 165 10.65 -5.19 10.98
CA GLY A 165 9.78 -5.10 12.16
C GLY A 165 10.06 -6.22 13.18
N ILE A 166 10.36 -7.44 12.71
CA ILE A 166 10.73 -8.56 13.60
C ILE A 166 12.00 -8.25 14.38
N TYR A 167 13.01 -7.70 13.70
CA TYR A 167 14.31 -7.42 14.27
C TYR A 167 14.41 -6.08 15.02
N ALA A 168 13.42 -5.21 14.90
CA ALA A 168 13.43 -3.84 15.43
C ALA A 168 13.85 -3.73 16.89
N LYS A 169 13.45 -4.70 17.74
CA LYS A 169 13.75 -4.72 19.18
C LYS A 169 15.05 -5.48 19.51
N SER A 170 15.29 -6.62 18.88
CA SER A 170 16.41 -7.51 19.21
C SER A 170 17.70 -7.14 18.47
N GLU A 171 17.59 -6.71 17.22
CA GLU A 171 18.70 -6.43 16.31
C GLU A 171 18.44 -5.13 15.51
N PRO A 172 18.42 -3.97 16.19
CA PRO A 172 17.98 -2.71 15.56
C PRO A 172 18.86 -2.27 14.38
N GLN A 173 20.14 -2.60 14.37
CA GLN A 173 21.01 -2.29 13.22
C GLN A 173 20.61 -3.11 11.98
N LYS A 174 20.28 -4.40 12.16
CA LYS A 174 19.76 -5.25 11.12
C LYS A 174 18.40 -4.72 10.62
N ALA A 175 17.53 -4.31 11.53
CA ALA A 175 16.25 -3.70 11.15
C ALA A 175 16.44 -2.43 10.30
N ILE A 176 17.38 -1.56 10.67
CA ILE A 176 17.72 -0.35 9.88
C ILE A 176 18.21 -0.75 8.49
N ALA A 177 19.10 -1.71 8.37
CA ALA A 177 19.61 -2.18 7.08
C ALA A 177 18.49 -2.74 6.20
N LEU A 178 17.55 -3.52 6.75
CA LEU A 178 16.38 -4.06 6.05
C LEU A 178 15.43 -2.94 5.57
N MET A 179 15.22 -1.89 6.37
CA MET A 179 14.43 -0.72 5.97
C MET A 179 15.09 0.05 4.83
N HIS A 180 16.41 0.24 4.86
CA HIS A 180 17.15 0.86 3.75
C HIS A 180 17.10 -0.01 2.48
N HIS A 181 17.23 -1.33 2.64
CA HIS A 181 17.10 -2.27 1.53
C HIS A 181 15.69 -2.20 0.93
N ALA A 182 14.64 -2.19 1.76
CA ALA A 182 13.26 -2.02 1.31
C ALA A 182 13.08 -0.76 0.45
N LEU A 183 13.71 0.37 0.83
CA LEU A 183 13.64 1.60 0.07
C LEU A 183 14.40 1.53 -1.27
N SER A 184 15.45 0.73 -1.37
CA SER A 184 16.21 0.55 -2.62
C SER A 184 15.49 -0.34 -3.64
N LEU A 185 14.40 -1.00 -3.26
CA LEU A 185 13.59 -1.85 -4.13
C LEU A 185 12.51 -1.08 -4.90
N TYR A 186 12.27 0.20 -4.57
CA TYR A 186 11.32 1.05 -5.30
C TYR A 186 11.89 1.57 -6.60
N GLY A 187 11.12 1.45 -7.68
CA GLY A 187 11.39 2.05 -8.98
C GLY A 187 10.79 3.45 -9.13
N GLU A 188 11.06 4.07 -10.28
CA GLU A 188 10.46 5.37 -10.64
C GLU A 188 8.93 5.28 -10.71
N GLY A 189 8.26 6.21 -10.03
CA GLY A 189 6.80 6.29 -9.99
C GLY A 189 6.13 5.34 -9.01
N ASP A 190 6.87 4.46 -8.34
CA ASP A 190 6.32 3.60 -7.31
C ASP A 190 5.84 4.41 -6.09
N LYS A 191 4.75 3.95 -5.49
CA LYS A 191 4.23 4.53 -4.27
C LYS A 191 5.02 4.02 -3.07
N VAL A 192 5.96 4.82 -2.59
CA VAL A 192 6.76 4.50 -1.40
C VAL A 192 5.86 4.31 -0.17
N ASN A 193 6.02 3.19 0.53
CA ASN A 193 5.32 2.91 1.78
C ASN A 193 5.90 3.78 2.91
N SER A 194 5.15 4.79 3.32
CA SER A 194 5.56 5.75 4.36
C SER A 194 5.88 5.11 5.71
N ARG A 195 5.37 3.91 5.99
CA ARG A 195 5.69 3.16 7.23
C ARG A 195 7.17 2.80 7.32
N ILE A 196 7.87 2.58 6.19
CA ILE A 196 9.32 2.32 6.18
C ILE A 196 10.06 3.58 6.64
N LEU A 197 9.64 4.75 6.17
CA LEU A 197 10.25 6.04 6.51
C LEU A 197 10.06 6.37 8.00
N THR A 198 8.84 6.16 8.50
CA THR A 198 8.50 6.32 9.93
C THR A 198 9.29 5.34 10.79
N ALA A 199 9.43 4.07 10.34
CA ALA A 199 10.20 3.06 11.04
C ALA A 199 11.68 3.45 11.15
N LEU A 200 12.31 3.95 10.10
CA LEU A 200 13.69 4.44 10.13
C LEU A 200 13.87 5.57 11.14
N SER A 201 13.00 6.59 11.11
CA SER A 201 13.06 7.68 12.09
C SER A 201 12.97 7.16 13.53
N THR A 202 12.06 6.21 13.78
CA THR A 202 11.85 5.61 15.10
C THR A 202 13.04 4.74 15.55
N LEU A 203 13.60 3.93 14.65
CA LEU A 203 14.77 3.10 14.91
C LEU A 203 15.99 3.95 15.24
N TYR A 204 16.26 5.01 14.47
CA TYR A 204 17.36 5.93 14.74
C TYR A 204 17.16 6.69 16.05
N MET A 205 15.92 7.06 16.39
CA MET A 205 15.59 7.64 17.70
C MET A 205 15.95 6.67 18.83
N GLY A 206 15.58 5.41 18.72
CA GLY A 206 15.90 4.35 19.68
C GLY A 206 17.40 4.13 19.86
N GLN A 207 18.18 4.36 18.81
CA GLN A 207 19.64 4.29 18.82
C GLN A 207 20.31 5.60 19.29
N LYS A 208 19.56 6.62 19.68
CA LYS A 208 20.02 7.97 20.03
C LYS A 208 20.78 8.68 18.89
N ALA A 209 20.58 8.24 17.66
CA ALA A 209 21.09 8.88 16.45
C ALA A 209 20.11 9.98 16.01
N PHE A 210 20.01 11.05 16.83
CA PHE A 210 18.95 12.06 16.73
C PHE A 210 18.96 12.83 15.40
N ASP A 211 20.13 13.08 14.85
CA ASP A 211 20.26 13.76 13.55
C ASP A 211 19.63 12.92 12.42
N LEU A 212 19.91 11.61 12.40
CA LEU A 212 19.31 10.68 11.43
C LEU A 212 17.81 10.50 11.70
N ALA A 213 17.39 10.45 12.97
CA ALA A 213 15.97 10.40 13.31
C ALA A 213 15.23 11.64 12.78
N TYR A 214 15.80 12.84 12.95
CA TYR A 214 15.27 14.09 12.40
C TYR A 214 15.21 14.04 10.87
N GLN A 215 16.31 13.68 10.22
CA GLN A 215 16.39 13.60 8.76
C GLN A 215 15.33 12.67 8.17
N TRP A 216 15.17 11.45 8.72
CA TRP A 216 14.16 10.49 8.27
C TRP A 216 12.74 10.91 8.64
N GLY A 217 12.55 11.68 9.72
CA GLY A 217 11.30 12.35 10.02
C GLY A 217 10.91 13.35 8.93
N LYS A 218 11.86 14.18 8.46
CA LYS A 218 11.66 15.11 7.33
C LYS A 218 11.34 14.39 6.02
N VAL A 219 12.02 13.27 5.73
CA VAL A 219 11.71 12.45 4.56
C VAL A 219 10.28 11.91 4.67
N SER A 220 9.89 11.39 5.83
CA SER A 220 8.53 10.86 6.08
C SER A 220 7.45 11.92 5.87
N GLU A 221 7.66 13.15 6.36
CA GLU A 221 6.74 14.29 6.18
C GLU A 221 6.48 14.60 4.69
N SER A 222 7.44 14.34 3.80
CA SER A 222 7.32 14.59 2.36
C SER A 222 6.46 13.56 1.60
N PHE A 223 6.12 12.44 2.24
CA PHE A 223 5.33 11.34 1.69
C PHE A 223 3.98 11.13 2.41
N GLN A 224 3.66 11.95 3.40
CA GLN A 224 2.43 11.83 4.19
C GLN A 224 1.72 13.18 4.28
N GLU A 225 0.38 13.20 4.09
CA GLU A 225 -0.43 14.41 4.34
C GLU A 225 -0.51 14.73 5.85
N THR A 226 -0.59 13.68 6.68
CA THR A 226 -0.60 13.77 8.15
C THR A 226 0.53 12.90 8.70
N PRO A 227 1.73 13.48 8.93
CA PRO A 227 2.88 12.71 9.41
C PRO A 227 2.67 12.15 10.81
N GLU A 228 2.95 10.85 10.99
CA GLU A 228 2.94 10.19 12.31
C GLU A 228 4.12 10.65 13.19
N VAL A 229 5.26 10.93 12.56
CA VAL A 229 6.47 11.46 13.22
C VAL A 229 6.67 12.91 12.80
N SER A 230 6.75 13.82 13.79
CA SER A 230 7.02 15.23 13.55
C SER A 230 8.49 15.55 13.75
N SER A 231 9.18 15.93 12.67
CA SER A 231 10.56 16.41 12.70
C SER A 231 10.72 17.63 13.60
N THR A 232 9.71 18.50 13.65
CA THR A 232 9.70 19.67 14.55
C THR A 232 9.78 19.25 16.02
N ARG A 233 9.02 18.23 16.43
CA ARG A 233 9.12 17.69 17.80
C ARG A 233 10.48 17.10 18.08
N LEU A 234 11.04 16.34 17.12
CA LEU A 234 12.39 15.78 17.25
C LEU A 234 13.45 16.86 17.43
N GLY A 235 13.37 17.96 16.68
CA GLY A 235 14.26 19.12 16.80
C GLY A 235 14.13 19.86 18.14
N ILE A 236 12.96 19.81 18.81
CA ILE A 236 12.76 20.39 20.15
C ILE A 236 13.38 19.48 21.22
N TYR A 237 13.20 18.16 21.12
CA TYR A 237 13.76 17.21 22.10
C TYR A 237 15.30 17.14 22.03
N HIS A 238 15.86 17.28 20.83
CA HIS A 238 17.28 17.36 20.60
C HIS A 238 17.59 18.70 19.95
N ALA A 239 18.16 19.62 20.71
CA ALA A 239 18.44 20.97 20.24
C ALA A 239 19.44 20.94 19.07
N ILE A 240 18.92 20.89 17.85
CA ILE A 240 19.69 20.94 16.61
C ILE A 240 19.98 22.41 16.30
N GLY A 241 21.25 22.78 16.17
CA GLY A 241 21.66 24.12 15.76
C GLY A 241 21.17 24.44 14.34
N LYS A 242 20.88 25.73 14.08
CA LYS A 242 20.29 26.17 12.81
C LYS A 242 21.07 25.69 11.56
N GLU A 243 22.38 25.85 11.57
CA GLU A 243 23.23 25.41 10.45
C GLU A 243 23.19 23.88 10.24
N GLN A 244 23.15 23.12 11.33
CA GLN A 244 23.03 21.67 11.27
C GLN A 244 21.64 21.24 10.76
N GLN A 245 20.58 21.94 11.20
CA GLN A 245 19.23 21.70 10.71
C GLN A 245 19.12 21.94 9.20
N GLU A 246 19.70 23.05 8.68
CA GLU A 246 19.70 23.36 7.26
C GLU A 246 20.43 22.25 6.44
N ARG A 247 21.55 21.70 6.96
CA ARG A 247 22.23 20.56 6.31
C ARG A 247 21.38 19.30 6.30
N LEU A 248 20.70 18.97 7.41
CA LEU A 248 19.84 17.80 7.51
C LEU A 248 18.60 17.92 6.62
N ASP A 249 18.01 19.11 6.52
CA ASP A 249 16.88 19.39 5.63
C ASP A 249 17.30 19.21 4.16
N GLN A 250 18.48 19.68 3.78
CA GLN A 250 19.01 19.48 2.43
C GLN A 250 19.29 18.01 2.12
N ALA A 251 19.87 17.26 3.07
CA ALA A 251 20.10 15.84 2.94
C ALA A 251 18.77 15.07 2.81
N ALA A 252 17.75 15.43 3.59
CA ALA A 252 16.41 14.86 3.48
C ALA A 252 15.79 15.12 2.10
N ALA A 253 15.89 16.35 1.58
CA ALA A 253 15.40 16.69 0.25
C ALA A 253 16.07 15.85 -0.86
N THR A 254 17.36 15.58 -0.75
CA THR A 254 18.10 14.71 -1.68
C THR A 254 17.56 13.28 -1.65
N ILE A 255 17.29 12.74 -0.46
CA ILE A 255 16.70 11.40 -0.30
C ILE A 255 15.29 11.35 -0.91
N VAL A 256 14.46 12.36 -0.66
CA VAL A 256 13.09 12.46 -1.21
C VAL A 256 13.13 12.41 -2.74
N GLU A 257 14.04 13.15 -3.35
CA GLU A 257 14.19 13.16 -4.81
C GLU A 257 14.66 11.80 -5.34
N ALA A 258 15.66 11.18 -4.70
CA ALA A 258 16.14 9.85 -5.06
C ALA A 258 15.03 8.78 -4.97
N LEU A 259 14.18 8.84 -3.93
CA LEU A 259 13.05 7.92 -3.78
C LEU A 259 11.98 8.14 -4.86
N ARG A 260 11.69 9.39 -5.23
CA ARG A 260 10.73 9.69 -6.31
C ARG A 260 11.22 9.23 -7.68
N GLN A 261 12.53 9.28 -7.90
CA GLN A 261 13.17 8.84 -9.14
C GLN A 261 13.48 7.34 -9.17
N GLY A 262 13.20 6.58 -8.09
CA GLY A 262 13.57 5.16 -8.00
C GLY A 262 15.08 4.92 -8.04
N SER A 263 15.88 5.91 -7.64
CA SER A 263 17.34 5.88 -7.68
C SER A 263 18.00 5.80 -6.29
N TYR A 264 17.19 5.58 -5.26
CA TYR A 264 17.68 5.46 -3.89
C TYR A 264 18.57 4.23 -3.74
N GLN A 265 19.73 4.41 -3.11
CA GLN A 265 20.66 3.33 -2.77
C GLN A 265 20.81 3.25 -1.26
N ALA A 266 20.77 2.02 -0.73
CA ALA A 266 21.05 1.76 0.68
C ALA A 266 22.50 2.16 1.01
N PRO A 267 22.75 2.80 2.17
CA PRO A 267 24.08 3.23 2.58
C PRO A 267 25.03 2.07 2.89
#